data_d2ba5b12c02512bec53da6c677a2415e
#
_entry.id   d2ba5b12c02512bec53da6c677a2415e
#
_cell.length_a   1.000
_cell.length_b   1.000
_cell.length_c   1.000
_cell.angle_alpha   90.00
_cell.angle_beta   90.00
_cell.angle_gamma   90.00
#
_symmetry.space_group_name_H-M   'P 1'
#
loop_
_entity.id
_entity.type
_entity.pdbx_description
1 polymer ?
#
loop_
_entity_poly.entity_id
_entity_poly.type
_entity_poly.pdbx_seq_one_letter_code
_entity_poly.pdbx_strand_id
1 'polypeptide(L)'
;MVHMGHLMPWIFTKYLQDKFGSKLLFQLTDDEKFLHSQARTRDEVKHFTYENILDIIALGFDPNNTKIIVDTAHIKHLYPIALEIAKRITVSTARAVFGF
;
A
#
# COMPACT_ATOMS: atom_id res chain seq x y z
N MET A 1 -7.44 0.93 -9.18
CA MET A 1 -7.81 -0.33 -9.85
C MET A 1 -6.55 -1.12 -10.15
N VAL A 2 -6.54 -2.40 -9.83
CA VAL A 2 -5.43 -3.32 -10.14
C VAL A 2 -5.43 -3.62 -11.65
N HIS A 3 -4.25 -3.69 -12.25
CA HIS A 3 -4.07 -4.04 -13.66
C HIS A 3 -2.84 -4.95 -13.84
N MET A 4 -2.61 -5.41 -15.06
CA MET A 4 -1.51 -6.35 -15.39
C MET A 4 -0.14 -5.88 -14.93
N GLY A 5 0.12 -4.57 -14.91
CA GLY A 5 1.38 -4.00 -14.41
C GLY A 5 1.60 -4.21 -12.91
N HIS A 6 0.55 -4.34 -12.12
CA HIS A 6 0.65 -4.68 -10.70
C HIS A 6 0.86 -6.18 -10.49
N LEU A 7 0.32 -7.01 -11.38
CA LEU A 7 0.35 -8.46 -11.27
C LEU A 7 1.78 -9.02 -11.31
N MET A 8 2.63 -8.50 -12.18
CA MET A 8 4.00 -8.96 -12.35
C MET A 8 4.83 -8.90 -11.06
N PRO A 9 4.98 -7.72 -10.39
CA PRO A 9 5.68 -7.65 -9.11
C PRO A 9 5.00 -8.46 -8.01
N TRP A 10 3.69 -8.62 -8.03
CA TRP A 10 2.97 -9.43 -7.03
C TRP A 10 3.22 -10.92 -7.21
N ILE A 11 3.28 -11.42 -8.43
CA ILE A 11 3.65 -12.81 -8.72
C ILE A 11 5.07 -13.09 -8.22
N PHE A 12 6.01 -12.18 -8.47
CA PHE A 12 7.38 -12.30 -7.99
C PHE A 12 7.45 -12.29 -6.45
N THR A 13 6.71 -11.38 -5.82
CA THR A 13 6.62 -11.29 -4.36
C THR A 13 6.02 -12.55 -3.75
N LYS A 14 4.98 -13.11 -4.38
CA LYS A 14 4.39 -14.39 -3.96
C LYS A 14 5.39 -15.53 -4.07
N TYR A 15 6.15 -15.58 -5.16
CA TYR A 15 7.20 -16.58 -5.34
C TYR A 15 8.24 -16.51 -4.19
N LEU A 16 8.67 -15.30 -3.83
CA LEU A 16 9.61 -15.11 -2.72
C LEU A 16 9.00 -15.54 -1.38
N GLN A 17 7.74 -15.22 -1.14
CA GLN A 17 7.04 -15.67 0.06
C GLN A 17 6.95 -17.20 0.14
N ASP A 18 6.53 -17.85 -0.94
CA ASP A 18 6.40 -19.31 -1.00
C ASP A 18 7.76 -20.01 -0.83
N LYS A 19 8.82 -19.44 -1.42
CA LYS A 19 10.17 -20.01 -1.39
C LYS A 19 10.87 -19.85 -0.04
N PHE A 20 10.72 -18.68 0.60
CA PHE A 20 11.49 -18.31 1.79
C PHE A 20 10.64 -18.17 3.06
N GLY A 21 9.33 -18.37 2.99
CA GLY A 21 8.44 -18.13 4.12
C GLY A 21 8.44 -16.68 4.61
N SER A 22 8.67 -15.73 3.72
CA SER A 22 8.85 -14.33 4.05
C SER A 22 7.56 -13.69 4.53
N LYS A 23 7.68 -12.83 5.55
CA LYS A 23 6.56 -11.95 5.94
C LYS A 23 6.37 -10.86 4.90
N LEU A 24 5.13 -10.60 4.55
CA LEU A 24 4.74 -9.61 3.57
C LEU A 24 3.75 -8.61 4.16
N LEU A 25 4.00 -7.34 3.89
CA LEU A 25 3.12 -6.25 4.25
C LEU A 25 2.64 -5.54 2.97
N PHE A 26 1.34 -5.60 2.70
CA PHE A 26 0.70 -4.78 1.68
C PHE A 26 0.18 -3.50 2.30
N GLN A 27 0.56 -2.37 1.74
CA GLN A 27 0.06 -1.06 2.12
C GLN A 27 -0.81 -0.50 0.99
N LEU A 28 -2.04 -0.14 1.31
CA LEU A 28 -2.96 0.52 0.39
C LEU A 28 -3.09 1.99 0.79
N THR A 29 -2.62 2.86 -0.10
CA THR A 29 -2.56 4.32 0.09
C THR A 29 -3.86 4.99 -0.36
N ASP A 30 -4.94 4.76 0.37
CA ASP A 30 -6.26 5.32 0.07
C ASP A 30 -6.32 6.83 0.25
N ASP A 31 -5.55 7.38 1.17
CA ASP A 31 -5.37 8.82 1.38
C ASP A 31 -4.71 9.50 0.18
N GLU A 32 -3.62 8.95 -0.33
CA GLU A 32 -2.95 9.45 -1.53
C GLU A 32 -3.90 9.42 -2.74
N LYS A 33 -4.63 8.32 -2.94
CA LYS A 33 -5.58 8.18 -4.05
C LYS A 33 -6.71 9.18 -3.99
N PHE A 34 -7.18 9.51 -2.79
CA PHE A 34 -8.17 10.55 -2.60
C PHE A 34 -7.62 11.95 -2.91
N LEU A 35 -6.44 12.27 -2.41
CA LEU A 35 -5.83 13.60 -2.57
C LEU A 35 -5.41 13.90 -4.02
N HIS A 36 -4.95 12.90 -4.77
CA HIS A 36 -4.52 13.08 -6.15
C HIS A 36 -5.63 12.97 -7.20
N SER A 37 -6.84 12.59 -6.79
CA SER A 37 -7.99 12.48 -7.70
C SER A 37 -9.07 13.49 -7.33
N GLN A 38 -9.11 14.61 -8.02
CA GLN A 38 -10.13 15.65 -7.79
C GLN A 38 -11.57 15.18 -8.05
N ALA A 39 -11.75 14.14 -8.86
CA ALA A 39 -13.05 13.63 -9.26
C ALA A 39 -13.62 12.52 -8.37
N ARG A 40 -12.82 11.94 -7.45
CA ARG A 40 -13.24 10.79 -6.64
C ARG A 40 -13.68 11.22 -5.25
N THR A 41 -14.79 10.67 -4.81
CA THR A 41 -15.26 10.79 -3.43
C THR A 41 -14.51 9.82 -2.50
N ARG A 42 -14.57 10.06 -1.19
CA ARG A 42 -13.99 9.14 -0.20
C ARG A 42 -14.62 7.75 -0.25
N ASP A 43 -15.91 7.67 -0.52
CA ASP A 43 -16.64 6.39 -0.59
C ASP A 43 -16.22 5.59 -1.84
N GLU A 44 -16.01 6.23 -2.96
CA GLU A 44 -15.48 5.59 -4.17
C GLU A 44 -14.07 5.05 -3.93
N VAL A 45 -13.19 5.84 -3.32
CA VAL A 45 -11.82 5.39 -3.00
C VAL A 45 -11.87 4.20 -2.05
N LYS A 46 -12.74 4.23 -1.04
CA LYS A 46 -12.92 3.12 -0.09
C LYS A 46 -13.41 1.87 -0.81
N HIS A 47 -14.35 2.00 -1.72
CA HIS A 47 -14.84 0.89 -2.53
C HIS A 47 -13.72 0.25 -3.38
N PHE A 48 -12.94 1.06 -4.11
CA PHE A 48 -11.81 0.57 -4.90
C PHE A 48 -10.71 -0.05 -4.03
N THR A 49 -10.46 0.50 -2.85
CA THR A 49 -9.53 -0.09 -1.89
C THR A 49 -9.97 -1.49 -1.49
N TYR A 50 -11.25 -1.67 -1.21
CA TYR A 50 -11.80 -2.98 -0.89
C TYR A 50 -11.67 -3.99 -2.05
N GLU A 51 -11.98 -3.57 -3.28
CA GLU A 51 -11.79 -4.42 -4.47
C GLU A 51 -10.32 -4.83 -4.64
N ASN A 52 -9.37 -3.89 -4.46
CA ASN A 52 -7.95 -4.20 -4.53
C ASN A 52 -7.52 -5.22 -3.46
N ILE A 53 -8.10 -5.17 -2.27
CA ILE A 53 -7.85 -6.18 -1.22
C ILE A 53 -8.32 -7.55 -1.68
N LEU A 54 -9.49 -7.64 -2.29
CA LEU A 54 -10.01 -8.90 -2.82
C LEU A 54 -9.08 -9.47 -3.92
N ASP A 55 -8.57 -8.63 -4.79
CA ASP A 55 -7.62 -9.04 -5.83
C ASP A 55 -6.31 -9.59 -5.22
N ILE A 56 -5.79 -8.94 -4.18
CA ILE A 56 -4.60 -9.40 -3.45
C ILE A 56 -4.86 -10.75 -2.80
N ILE A 57 -6.01 -10.92 -2.14
CA ILE A 57 -6.40 -12.19 -1.53
C ILE A 57 -6.54 -13.30 -2.58
N ALA A 58 -7.11 -12.98 -3.73
CA ALA A 58 -7.31 -13.94 -4.82
C ALA A 58 -6.00 -14.48 -5.40
N LEU A 59 -4.88 -13.76 -5.27
CA LEU A 59 -3.57 -14.24 -5.70
C LEU A 59 -3.01 -15.37 -4.83
N GLY A 60 -3.60 -15.63 -3.67
CA GLY A 60 -3.25 -16.78 -2.84
C GLY A 60 -2.02 -16.58 -1.96
N PHE A 61 -1.73 -15.35 -1.52
CA PHE A 61 -0.70 -15.11 -0.51
C PHE A 61 -1.01 -15.85 0.79
N ASP A 62 0.04 -16.31 1.48
CA ASP A 62 -0.09 -17.01 2.75
C ASP A 62 -0.67 -16.07 3.83
N PRO A 63 -1.89 -16.34 4.35
CA PRO A 63 -2.53 -15.46 5.33
C PRO A 63 -1.79 -15.40 6.67
N ASN A 64 -0.99 -16.41 7.01
CA ASN A 64 -0.21 -16.41 8.25
C ASN A 64 1.02 -15.50 8.18
N ASN A 65 1.50 -15.23 6.97
CA ASN A 65 2.68 -14.40 6.72
C ASN A 65 2.36 -13.12 5.93
N THR A 66 1.08 -12.81 5.71
CA THR A 66 0.67 -11.63 4.96
C THR A 66 -0.19 -10.72 5.82
N LYS A 67 0.13 -9.44 5.81
CA LYS A 67 -0.68 -8.40 6.46
C LYS A 67 -1.03 -7.34 5.42
N ILE A 68 -2.29 -6.94 5.41
CA ILE A 68 -2.78 -5.84 4.57
C ILE A 68 -3.14 -4.68 5.48
N ILE A 69 -2.57 -3.51 5.22
CA ILE A 69 -2.90 -2.27 5.92
C ILE A 69 -3.47 -1.25 4.93
N VAL A 70 -4.43 -0.48 5.41
CA VAL A 70 -5.04 0.65 4.71
C VAL A 70 -4.69 1.91 5.49
N ASP A 71 -4.12 2.91 4.85
CA ASP A 71 -3.54 4.08 5.52
C ASP A 71 -4.54 4.77 6.43
N THR A 72 -5.73 5.08 5.95
CA THR A 72 -6.76 5.76 6.78
C THR A 72 -7.25 4.92 7.95
N ALA A 73 -7.29 3.59 7.81
CA ALA A 73 -7.72 2.69 8.88
C ALA A 73 -6.63 2.42 9.94
N HIS A 74 -5.35 2.54 9.54
CA HIS A 74 -4.20 2.22 10.39
C HIS A 74 -3.35 3.44 10.75
N ILE A 75 -3.88 4.64 10.53
CA ILE A 75 -3.15 5.90 10.70
C ILE A 75 -2.56 6.09 12.10
N LYS A 76 -3.24 5.59 13.14
CA LYS A 76 -2.74 5.68 14.51
C LYS A 76 -1.41 4.95 14.73
N HIS A 77 -1.10 3.96 13.92
CA HIS A 77 0.17 3.22 13.97
C HIS A 77 1.21 3.82 13.02
N LEU A 78 0.78 4.41 11.91
CA LEU A 78 1.65 4.98 10.89
C LEU A 78 2.11 6.40 11.23
N TYR A 79 1.22 7.23 11.76
CA TYR A 79 1.47 8.65 11.97
C TYR A 79 2.63 8.92 12.95
N PRO A 80 2.77 8.25 14.10
CA PRO A 80 3.92 8.44 14.98
C PRO A 80 5.26 8.15 14.28
N ILE A 81 5.31 7.09 13.46
CA ILE A 81 6.50 6.73 12.67
C ILE A 81 6.78 7.79 11.62
N ALA A 82 5.74 8.27 10.93
CA ALA A 82 5.87 9.34 9.94
C ALA A 82 6.45 10.62 10.55
N LEU A 83 6.05 10.99 11.77
CA LEU A 83 6.60 12.15 12.50
C LEU A 83 8.09 11.97 12.81
N GLU A 84 8.50 10.78 13.25
CA GLU A 84 9.92 10.49 13.51
C GLU A 84 10.76 10.60 12.24
N ILE A 85 10.25 10.11 11.12
CA ILE A 85 10.92 10.22 9.82
C ILE A 85 10.95 11.67 9.35
N ALA A 86 9.83 12.39 9.43
CA ALA A 86 9.70 13.78 9.00
C ALA A 86 10.69 14.71 9.73
N LYS A 87 11.01 14.42 10.98
CA LYS A 87 11.99 15.16 11.75
C LYS A 87 13.42 15.02 11.20
N ARG A 88 13.71 13.96 10.44
CA ARG A 88 15.05 13.59 9.99
C ARG A 88 15.30 13.83 8.50
N ILE A 89 14.27 14.14 7.74
CA ILE A 89 14.38 14.39 6.29
C ILE A 89 13.88 15.78 5.93
N THR A 90 14.46 16.35 4.89
CA THR A 90 14.03 17.63 4.34
C THR A 90 13.03 17.45 3.20
N VAL A 91 12.28 18.52 2.87
CA VAL A 91 11.39 18.53 1.70
C VAL A 91 12.18 18.26 0.41
N SER A 92 13.40 18.81 0.29
CA SER A 92 14.28 18.57 -0.87
C SER A 92 14.63 17.09 -1.02
N THR A 93 14.96 16.41 0.09
CA THR A 93 15.24 14.98 0.08
C THR A 93 14.01 14.17 -0.32
N ALA A 94 12.84 14.49 0.24
CA ALA A 94 11.60 13.82 -0.11
C ALA A 94 11.26 13.99 -1.60
N ARG A 95 11.43 15.19 -2.16
CA ARG A 95 11.24 15.45 -3.60
C ARG A 95 12.19 14.64 -4.47
N ALA A 96 13.46 14.57 -4.09
CA ALA A 96 14.46 13.82 -4.85
C ALA A 96 14.15 12.31 -4.90
N VAL A 97 13.62 11.76 -3.81
CA VAL A 97 13.28 10.33 -3.70
C VAL A 97 11.96 10.00 -4.38
N PHE A 98 10.92 10.79 -4.15
CA PHE A 98 9.56 10.49 -4.61
C PHE A 98 9.18 11.18 -5.94
N GLY A 99 9.96 12.12 -6.42
CA GLY A 99 9.77 12.73 -7.75
C GLY A 99 8.56 13.68 -7.85
N PHE A 100 8.17 14.31 -6.76
CA PHE A 100 7.08 15.30 -6.80
C PHE A 100 7.54 16.74 -6.66
#